data_9209c728d724e12376c2afffd44dc75c
#
_entry.id   9209c728d724e12376c2afffd44dc75c
#
_cell.length_a   1.000
_cell.length_b   1.000
_cell.length_c   1.000
_cell.angle_alpha   90.00
_cell.angle_beta   90.00
_cell.angle_gamma   90.00
#
_symmetry.space_group_name_H-M   'P 1'
#
loop_
_entity.id
_entity.type
_entity.pdbx_description
1 polymer ?
#
loop_
_entity_poly.entity_id
_entity_poly.type
_entity_poly.pdbx_seq_one_letter_code
_entity_poly.pdbx_strand_id
1 'polypeptide(L)'
;MRALAIVSGLTVALATGAAAQSPASGTAVSPYGMVTGDTSGVEGIAAVDQATPVATDPAADPLKRGEFVVAPMPMVNPTLENGLAFVAGYLYRTDRNDAVTAPSASGVAGFKTSNDSWGVAALQSLHLGHDRFRLLGVAAYADINYKFYGIGQSAGADGVSIDLNQVGPAGAIEGLIRIVPNWYIGARYQILRMTVSTGSIAIPDGPTLPAQDADLRTASLGPRVQYDSRDNPFYPKRGMQVQGIVSFYDEAVGGTRNYQAYQGWINSYTAVGSRHVFAWHAGACGVAGEVPFYDLCMLGKSQDLRGYSVGQYRDRTMIAAQAEWRSELWWRFGGTVFGGGGEVVRDFGTLNWNDALPSGGVGLRFTVAKRNHVNLRADYAWGKDSSALYVSVVEAF
;
A
#
# COMPACT_ATOMS: atom_id res chain seq x y z
N MET A 1 -8.94 46.98 17.34
CA MET A 1 -9.24 46.48 18.71
C MET A 1 -10.05 45.19 18.64
N ARG A 2 -9.52 44.21 19.32
CA ARG A 2 -10.13 42.91 19.73
C ARG A 2 -10.32 41.82 18.66
N ALA A 3 -9.33 40.96 18.65
CA ALA A 3 -9.44 39.52 18.43
C ALA A 3 -10.36 38.89 19.49
N LEU A 4 -11.06 37.84 19.14
CA LEU A 4 -11.29 36.73 20.06
C LEU A 4 -11.49 35.42 19.30
N ALA A 5 -10.66 34.47 19.66
CA ALA A 5 -10.73 33.06 19.28
C ALA A 5 -11.96 32.39 19.92
N ILE A 6 -12.60 31.47 19.21
CA ILE A 6 -13.43 30.45 19.81
C ILE A 6 -12.95 29.09 19.29
N VAL A 7 -12.18 28.44 20.15
CA VAL A 7 -11.97 26.99 20.12
C VAL A 7 -13.14 26.41 20.94
N SER A 8 -14.00 25.66 20.32
CA SER A 8 -15.02 24.88 21.03
C SER A 8 -14.89 23.42 20.63
N GLY A 9 -14.61 22.63 21.66
CA GLY A 9 -14.34 21.21 21.60
C GLY A 9 -15.45 20.37 21.05
N LEU A 10 -15.07 19.37 20.28
CA LEU A 10 -15.91 18.26 19.87
C LEU A 10 -15.77 17.15 20.93
N THR A 11 -16.68 17.14 21.89
CA THR A 11 -16.81 16.05 22.86
C THR A 11 -17.54 14.89 22.16
N VAL A 12 -16.79 13.85 21.80
CA VAL A 12 -17.38 12.58 21.35
C VAL A 12 -17.84 11.82 22.60
N ALA A 13 -19.13 11.69 22.76
CA ALA A 13 -19.74 10.85 23.78
C ALA A 13 -19.45 9.38 23.45
N LEU A 14 -18.65 8.73 24.27
CA LEU A 14 -18.46 7.28 24.28
C LEU A 14 -19.72 6.64 24.88
N ALA A 15 -20.50 6.00 24.05
CA ALA A 15 -21.53 5.07 24.51
C ALA A 15 -20.84 3.79 25.00
N THR A 16 -20.83 3.60 26.30
CA THR A 16 -20.44 2.34 26.95
C THR A 16 -21.53 1.30 26.72
N GLY A 17 -21.21 0.25 26.01
CA GLY A 17 -22.11 -0.90 25.83
C GLY A 17 -21.38 -2.15 25.40
N ALA A 18 -21.31 -3.10 26.33
CA ALA A 18 -21.04 -4.54 26.19
C ALA A 18 -19.63 -4.95 25.75
N ALA A 19 -18.88 -5.44 26.71
CA ALA A 19 -17.66 -6.25 26.53
C ALA A 19 -17.96 -7.52 25.72
N ALA A 20 -17.57 -7.52 24.46
CA ALA A 20 -17.23 -8.74 23.74
C ALA A 20 -15.72 -8.79 23.68
N GLN A 21 -15.16 -9.86 24.20
CA GLN A 21 -13.73 -10.13 24.16
C GLN A 21 -13.31 -10.24 22.69
N SER A 22 -12.63 -9.22 22.19
CA SER A 22 -11.98 -9.26 20.90
C SER A 22 -10.65 -10.00 21.05
N PRO A 23 -10.36 -11.05 20.28
CA PRO A 23 -9.00 -11.55 20.18
C PRO A 23 -8.17 -10.43 19.51
N ALA A 24 -7.11 -10.00 20.17
CA ALA A 24 -6.14 -9.07 19.65
C ALA A 24 -5.45 -9.69 18.42
N SER A 25 -5.75 -9.16 17.24
CA SER A 25 -5.13 -9.58 15.99
C SER A 25 -4.21 -8.47 15.49
N GLY A 26 -2.93 -8.69 15.55
CA GLY A 26 -1.91 -7.86 14.92
C GLY A 26 -1.35 -8.54 13.67
N THR A 27 -0.78 -7.83 12.73
CA THR A 27 -0.38 -8.38 11.44
C THR A 27 0.80 -7.73 10.76
N ALA A 28 1.38 -8.50 9.85
CA ALA A 28 2.63 -8.25 9.19
C ALA A 28 2.58 -7.19 8.10
N VAL A 29 3.53 -6.26 8.16
CA VAL A 29 4.02 -5.55 6.99
C VAL A 29 5.41 -6.08 6.69
N SER A 30 5.60 -6.66 5.53
CA SER A 30 6.93 -6.86 5.00
C SER A 30 7.52 -5.49 4.67
N PRO A 31 8.78 -5.17 5.06
CA PRO A 31 9.49 -4.03 4.51
C PRO A 31 9.50 -4.03 2.97
N TYR A 32 9.14 -5.14 2.39
CA TYR A 32 8.93 -5.39 0.97
C TYR A 32 7.79 -4.53 0.36
N GLY A 33 6.73 -4.25 1.10
CA GLY A 33 5.69 -3.33 0.65
C GLY A 33 6.21 -1.93 0.37
N MET A 34 7.24 -1.48 1.10
CA MET A 34 7.89 -0.19 0.85
C MET A 34 8.70 -0.15 -0.45
N VAL A 35 9.25 -1.28 -0.89
CA VAL A 35 10.20 -1.34 -2.01
C VAL A 35 9.53 -1.80 -3.31
N THR A 36 8.49 -2.61 -3.23
CA THR A 36 7.83 -3.19 -4.42
C THR A 36 6.76 -2.30 -5.06
N GLY A 37 6.55 -1.09 -4.57
CA GLY A 37 5.43 -0.23 -5.02
C GLY A 37 4.09 -0.69 -4.49
N ASP A 38 4.12 -1.60 -3.55
CA ASP A 38 2.99 -2.08 -2.80
C ASP A 38 2.87 -1.26 -1.51
N THR A 39 2.13 -0.21 -1.60
CA THR A 39 2.09 0.91 -0.68
C THR A 39 1.21 0.70 0.54
N SER A 40 0.75 -0.52 0.80
CA SER A 40 -0.12 -0.82 1.93
C SER A 40 0.53 -0.63 3.31
N GLY A 41 1.86 -0.52 3.36
CA GLY A 41 2.58 -0.24 4.60
C GLY A 41 2.94 1.25 4.79
N VAL A 42 3.09 2.00 3.69
CA VAL A 42 3.40 3.44 3.72
C VAL A 42 2.68 4.12 2.55
N GLU A 43 1.37 4.22 2.63
CA GLU A 43 0.51 4.88 1.64
C GLU A 43 0.95 6.33 1.34
N GLY A 44 1.70 6.95 2.25
CA GLY A 44 2.26 8.29 2.05
C GLY A 44 3.45 8.37 1.10
N ILE A 45 4.27 7.33 0.97
CA ILE A 45 5.42 7.33 0.03
C ILE A 45 4.91 7.11 -1.40
N ALA A 46 3.88 6.31 -1.58
CA ALA A 46 3.23 6.14 -2.87
C ALA A 46 2.53 7.41 -3.37
N ALA A 47 2.02 8.24 -2.46
CA ALA A 47 1.45 9.53 -2.83
C ALA A 47 2.49 10.44 -3.51
N VAL A 48 3.78 10.28 -3.19
CA VAL A 48 4.87 11.02 -3.85
C VAL A 48 5.22 10.40 -5.21
N ASP A 49 5.22 9.07 -5.33
CA ASP A 49 5.47 8.37 -6.62
C ASP A 49 4.28 8.51 -7.60
N GLN A 50 3.06 8.60 -7.08
CA GLN A 50 1.85 8.81 -7.86
C GLN A 50 1.55 10.28 -8.17
N ALA A 51 2.39 11.22 -7.74
CA ALA A 51 2.30 12.63 -8.09
C ALA A 51 2.58 12.89 -9.58
N THR A 52 1.90 12.15 -10.45
CA THR A 52 1.78 12.51 -11.86
C THR A 52 0.89 13.75 -11.95
N PRO A 53 1.24 14.78 -12.72
CA PRO A 53 0.42 15.98 -12.76
C PRO A 53 -0.93 15.64 -13.35
N VAL A 54 -1.91 16.10 -12.67
CA VAL A 54 -3.21 16.45 -13.25
C VAL A 54 -2.94 17.33 -14.47
N ALA A 55 -3.66 17.07 -15.56
CA ALA A 55 -3.77 18.04 -16.65
C ALA A 55 -4.10 19.41 -16.00
N THR A 56 -3.11 20.26 -15.86
CA THR A 56 -3.25 21.52 -15.18
C THR A 56 -4.16 22.40 -16.02
N ASP A 57 -5.16 22.97 -15.39
CA ASP A 57 -5.83 24.16 -15.92
C ASP A 57 -4.72 25.12 -16.44
N PRO A 58 -4.72 25.52 -17.74
CA PRO A 58 -3.69 26.37 -18.30
C PRO A 58 -3.55 27.75 -17.61
N ALA A 59 -4.47 28.08 -16.69
CA ALA A 59 -4.41 29.26 -15.84
C ALA A 59 -3.67 29.02 -14.50
N ALA A 60 -3.26 27.79 -14.18
CA ALA A 60 -2.52 27.51 -12.96
C ALA A 60 -1.04 27.94 -13.11
N ASP A 61 -0.60 28.79 -12.22
CA ASP A 61 0.78 29.31 -12.15
C ASP A 61 1.80 28.15 -12.19
N PRO A 62 2.69 28.09 -13.19
CA PRO A 62 3.62 26.97 -13.29
C PRO A 62 4.51 26.93 -12.05
N LEU A 63 4.88 25.74 -11.59
CA LEU A 63 5.86 25.52 -10.52
C LEU A 63 7.21 26.17 -10.91
N LYS A 64 7.33 27.47 -10.71
CA LYS A 64 8.47 28.27 -11.20
C LYS A 64 9.80 27.89 -10.55
N ARG A 65 9.77 27.25 -9.37
CA ARG A 65 11.00 26.90 -8.60
C ARG A 65 10.93 25.58 -7.83
N GLY A 66 9.83 24.82 -7.92
CA GLY A 66 9.55 23.65 -7.10
C GLY A 66 8.75 23.98 -5.84
N GLU A 67 8.18 22.95 -5.21
CA GLU A 67 7.28 23.08 -4.08
C GLU A 67 7.68 22.07 -2.98
N PHE A 68 7.80 22.55 -1.74
CA PHE A 68 7.97 21.68 -0.59
C PHE A 68 6.60 21.21 -0.08
N VAL A 69 6.51 19.92 0.17
CA VAL A 69 5.34 19.29 0.80
C VAL A 69 5.79 18.63 2.09
N VAL A 70 5.10 18.96 3.18
CA VAL A 70 5.33 18.32 4.48
C VAL A 70 3.97 17.95 5.06
N ALA A 71 3.77 16.68 5.38
CA ALA A 71 2.50 16.20 5.89
C ALA A 71 2.68 15.16 7.00
N PRO A 72 2.16 15.41 8.20
CA PRO A 72 1.91 14.37 9.16
C PRO A 72 0.66 13.59 8.72
N MET A 73 0.70 12.27 8.79
CA MET A 73 -0.38 11.39 8.37
C MET A 73 -0.71 10.41 9.49
N PRO A 74 -1.91 10.49 10.07
CA PRO A 74 -2.36 9.45 10.97
C PRO A 74 -2.48 8.13 10.21
N MET A 75 -2.02 7.06 10.84
CA MET A 75 -2.11 5.69 10.33
C MET A 75 -2.94 4.86 11.29
N VAL A 76 -3.93 4.18 10.77
CA VAL A 76 -4.64 3.13 11.48
C VAL A 76 -4.86 2.00 10.50
N ASN A 77 -4.34 0.85 10.80
CA ASN A 77 -4.57 -0.36 10.01
C ASN A 77 -4.39 -1.59 10.91
N PRO A 78 -5.00 -2.72 10.55
CA PRO A 78 -4.98 -3.91 11.41
C PRO A 78 -3.59 -4.55 11.55
N THR A 79 -2.62 -4.12 10.77
CA THR A 79 -1.27 -4.70 10.69
C THR A 79 -0.29 -4.00 11.62
N LEU A 80 -0.21 -2.67 11.52
CA LEU A 80 0.71 -1.83 12.30
C LEU A 80 0.01 -1.13 13.46
N GLU A 81 -1.30 -1.39 13.64
CA GLU A 81 -2.14 -0.76 14.64
C GLU A 81 -2.26 0.77 14.43
N ASN A 82 -2.15 1.54 15.50
CA ASN A 82 -2.24 2.99 15.44
C ASN A 82 -0.84 3.59 15.30
N GLY A 83 -0.70 4.62 14.50
CA GLY A 83 0.59 5.27 14.32
C GLY A 83 0.52 6.65 13.71
N LEU A 84 1.69 7.23 13.57
CA LEU A 84 1.89 8.48 12.85
C LEU A 84 2.98 8.27 11.82
N ALA A 85 2.67 8.60 10.58
CA ALA A 85 3.65 8.74 9.52
C ALA A 85 3.95 10.22 9.27
N PHE A 86 5.11 10.48 8.75
CA PHE A 86 5.57 11.80 8.36
C PHE A 86 6.20 11.73 6.98
N VAL A 87 5.82 12.62 6.09
CA VAL A 87 6.38 12.74 4.74
C VAL A 87 6.86 14.15 4.53
N ALA A 88 8.07 14.29 4.02
CA ALA A 88 8.62 15.54 3.53
C ALA A 88 9.17 15.35 2.12
N GLY A 89 8.73 16.17 1.18
CA GLY A 89 9.10 16.05 -0.22
C GLY A 89 9.31 17.41 -0.89
N TYR A 90 10.08 17.38 -1.96
CA TYR A 90 10.30 18.50 -2.85
C TYR A 90 9.91 18.09 -4.27
N LEU A 91 8.89 18.74 -4.80
CA LEU A 91 8.39 18.55 -6.16
C LEU A 91 9.06 19.60 -7.08
N TYR A 92 9.59 19.17 -8.21
CA TYR A 92 10.27 20.07 -9.15
C TYR A 92 10.16 19.58 -10.59
N ARG A 93 10.29 20.50 -11.54
CA ARG A 93 10.33 20.17 -12.96
C ARG A 93 11.77 20.11 -13.43
N THR A 94 12.13 19.05 -14.12
CA THR A 94 13.46 18.88 -14.75
C THR A 94 13.62 19.75 -15.99
N ASP A 95 12.52 20.00 -16.72
CA ASP A 95 12.44 20.97 -17.81
C ASP A 95 11.39 22.06 -17.46
N ARG A 96 11.84 23.31 -17.37
CA ARG A 96 11.00 24.45 -17.02
C ARG A 96 9.99 24.82 -18.11
N ASN A 97 10.26 24.43 -19.35
CA ASN A 97 9.38 24.71 -20.50
C ASN A 97 8.31 23.62 -20.68
N ASP A 98 8.44 22.50 -19.97
CA ASP A 98 7.50 21.39 -20.04
C ASP A 98 6.42 21.54 -18.95
N ALA A 99 5.29 22.12 -19.33
CA ALA A 99 4.14 22.29 -18.45
C ALA A 99 3.26 21.03 -18.35
N VAL A 100 3.51 20.01 -19.18
CA VAL A 100 2.65 18.83 -19.33
C VAL A 100 3.19 17.64 -18.53
N THR A 101 4.51 17.47 -18.49
CA THR A 101 5.15 16.35 -17.76
C THR A 101 4.96 16.48 -16.26
N ALA A 102 4.79 15.32 -15.60
CA ALA A 102 4.79 15.18 -14.16
C ALA A 102 5.98 15.88 -13.50
N PRO A 103 5.83 16.58 -12.37
CA PRO A 103 6.99 17.00 -11.61
C PRO A 103 7.76 15.77 -11.11
N SER A 104 9.08 15.88 -11.15
CA SER A 104 9.96 14.97 -10.42
C SER A 104 9.84 15.22 -8.92
N ALA A 105 10.12 14.21 -8.10
CA ALA A 105 10.00 14.29 -6.65
C ALA A 105 11.23 13.72 -5.96
N SER A 106 11.71 14.44 -4.95
CA SER A 106 12.67 13.93 -3.97
C SER A 106 11.99 13.97 -2.61
N GLY A 107 12.01 12.88 -1.84
CA GLY A 107 11.30 12.83 -0.58
C GLY A 107 11.91 11.93 0.45
N VAL A 108 11.53 12.16 1.70
CA VAL A 108 11.80 11.29 2.83
C VAL A 108 10.50 11.04 3.58
N ALA A 109 10.38 9.85 4.14
CA ALA A 109 9.25 9.50 4.97
C ALA A 109 9.72 8.70 6.19
N GLY A 110 8.92 8.72 7.24
CA GLY A 110 9.11 7.87 8.40
C GLY A 110 7.79 7.61 9.09
N PHE A 111 7.73 6.56 9.90
CA PHE A 111 6.57 6.25 10.72
C PHE A 111 6.98 5.61 12.05
N LYS A 112 6.08 5.71 13.03
CA LYS A 112 6.13 4.99 14.31
C LYS A 112 4.72 4.59 14.69
N THR A 113 4.57 3.38 15.21
CA THR A 113 3.28 2.79 15.55
C THR A 113 3.21 2.29 16.98
N SER A 114 2.01 1.98 17.47
CA SER A 114 1.76 1.55 18.85
C SER A 114 2.27 0.14 19.14
N ASN A 115 2.45 -0.70 18.12
CA ASN A 115 3.09 -2.02 18.25
C ASN A 115 4.62 -1.96 18.18
N ASP A 116 5.20 -0.77 18.39
CA ASP A 116 6.64 -0.48 18.35
C ASP A 116 7.31 -0.60 16.98
N SER A 117 6.56 -0.82 15.91
CA SER A 117 7.13 -0.75 14.57
C SER A 117 7.53 0.68 14.20
N TRP A 118 8.63 0.81 13.47
CA TRP A 118 9.07 2.09 12.90
C TRP A 118 9.84 1.88 11.61
N GLY A 119 9.93 2.93 10.83
CA GLY A 119 10.74 2.90 9.61
C GLY A 119 10.99 4.28 9.06
N VAL A 120 12.03 4.36 8.22
CA VAL A 120 12.39 5.55 7.45
C VAL A 120 12.70 5.17 6.02
N ALA A 121 12.38 6.06 5.09
CA ALA A 121 12.65 5.85 3.68
C ALA A 121 13.03 7.16 2.99
N ALA A 122 13.85 7.05 1.94
CA ALA A 122 14.13 8.10 0.98
C ALA A 122 13.68 7.65 -0.41
N LEU A 123 13.13 8.57 -1.17
CA LEU A 123 12.59 8.33 -2.51
C LEU A 123 13.07 9.41 -3.47
N GLN A 124 13.43 8.98 -4.67
CA GLN A 124 13.72 9.84 -5.81
C GLN A 124 12.91 9.35 -7.01
N SER A 125 11.98 10.18 -7.50
CA SER A 125 11.23 9.94 -8.73
C SER A 125 11.59 11.00 -9.77
N LEU A 126 11.97 10.59 -10.97
CA LEU A 126 12.35 11.47 -12.07
C LEU A 126 11.47 11.21 -13.28
N HIS A 127 10.91 12.29 -13.82
CA HIS A 127 10.20 12.31 -15.08
C HIS A 127 10.99 13.13 -16.09
N LEU A 128 11.48 12.50 -17.15
CA LEU A 128 12.44 13.08 -18.08
C LEU A 128 11.95 12.98 -19.53
N GLY A 129 12.37 13.94 -20.37
CA GLY A 129 12.14 13.88 -21.81
C GLY A 129 10.65 13.90 -22.19
N HIS A 130 9.86 14.83 -21.65
CA HIS A 130 8.41 14.92 -21.84
C HIS A 130 7.70 13.62 -21.42
N ASP A 131 8.06 13.12 -20.23
CA ASP A 131 7.57 11.86 -19.64
C ASP A 131 7.89 10.62 -20.48
N ARG A 132 8.94 10.68 -21.31
CA ARG A 132 9.41 9.51 -22.07
C ARG A 132 10.15 8.53 -21.19
N PHE A 133 10.86 9.02 -20.18
CA PHE A 133 11.60 8.19 -19.23
C PHE A 133 11.13 8.48 -17.81
N ARG A 134 10.87 7.42 -17.05
CA ARG A 134 10.56 7.46 -15.62
C ARG A 134 11.62 6.66 -14.89
N LEU A 135 12.22 7.26 -13.87
CA LEU A 135 13.20 6.60 -13.01
C LEU A 135 12.72 6.73 -11.57
N LEU A 136 12.76 5.63 -10.84
CA LEU A 136 12.43 5.58 -9.42
C LEU A 136 13.59 4.95 -8.66
N GLY A 137 14.02 5.59 -7.58
CA GLY A 137 14.94 5.04 -6.59
C GLY A 137 14.32 5.12 -5.21
N VAL A 138 14.40 4.03 -4.44
CA VAL A 138 13.94 3.96 -3.06
C VAL A 138 15.01 3.31 -2.20
N ALA A 139 15.24 3.86 -1.02
CA ALA A 139 16.03 3.25 0.03
C ALA A 139 15.28 3.37 1.35
N ALA A 140 15.21 2.30 2.12
CA ALA A 140 14.47 2.25 3.37
C ALA A 140 15.20 1.44 4.44
N TYR A 141 14.88 1.71 5.69
CA TYR A 141 15.23 0.90 6.85
C TYR A 141 14.00 0.82 7.76
N ALA A 142 13.68 -0.38 8.22
CA ALA A 142 12.53 -0.57 9.08
C ALA A 142 12.77 -1.65 10.14
N ASP A 143 12.02 -1.53 11.23
CA ASP A 143 11.88 -2.47 12.33
C ASP A 143 10.38 -2.70 12.51
N ILE A 144 9.91 -3.89 12.13
CA ILE A 144 8.49 -4.20 11.99
C ILE A 144 8.12 -5.38 12.89
N ASN A 145 7.21 -5.15 13.78
CA ASN A 145 6.60 -6.18 14.64
C ASN A 145 5.28 -6.65 14.03
N TYR A 146 5.11 -7.96 13.91
CA TYR A 146 3.92 -8.52 13.30
C TYR A 146 3.61 -9.95 13.70
N LYS A 147 2.40 -10.43 13.38
CA LYS A 147 1.95 -11.80 13.62
C LYS A 147 2.01 -12.64 12.35
N PHE A 148 2.56 -13.81 12.45
CA PHE A 148 2.57 -14.82 11.42
C PHE A 148 1.56 -15.91 11.75
N TYR A 149 0.59 -16.12 10.88
CA TYR A 149 -0.52 -17.06 11.07
C TYR A 149 -0.31 -18.41 10.37
N GLY A 150 0.86 -18.63 9.78
CA GLY A 150 1.13 -19.83 8.98
C GLY A 150 0.89 -19.61 7.48
N ILE A 151 0.83 -20.71 6.75
CA ILE A 151 0.69 -20.74 5.29
C ILE A 151 -0.59 -21.47 4.92
N GLY A 152 -1.33 -20.92 3.95
CA GLY A 152 -2.62 -21.44 3.50
C GLY A 152 -3.81 -20.69 4.13
N GLN A 153 -4.96 -20.80 3.48
CA GLN A 153 -6.17 -20.10 3.91
C GLN A 153 -6.70 -20.63 5.25
N SER A 154 -6.63 -21.94 5.50
CA SER A 154 -7.04 -22.56 6.76
C SER A 154 -6.22 -22.06 7.95
N ALA A 155 -4.89 -21.96 7.81
CA ALA A 155 -4.02 -21.48 8.88
C ALA A 155 -4.36 -20.02 9.28
N GLY A 156 -4.69 -19.18 8.30
CA GLY A 156 -5.18 -17.83 8.56
C GLY A 156 -6.54 -17.80 9.28
N ALA A 157 -7.43 -18.74 8.95
CA ALA A 157 -8.75 -18.85 9.55
C ALA A 157 -8.71 -19.39 11.00
N ASP A 158 -7.77 -20.26 11.32
CA ASP A 158 -7.59 -20.80 12.68
C ASP A 158 -7.16 -19.72 13.69
N GLY A 159 -6.61 -18.60 13.22
CA GLY A 159 -6.26 -17.43 14.04
C GLY A 159 -5.07 -17.63 14.97
N VAL A 160 -4.40 -18.80 14.94
CA VAL A 160 -3.17 -19.05 15.72
C VAL A 160 -2.01 -18.30 15.08
N SER A 161 -1.28 -17.54 15.87
CA SER A 161 -0.18 -16.71 15.34
C SER A 161 1.05 -16.74 16.23
N ILE A 162 2.20 -16.46 15.61
CA ILE A 162 3.49 -16.27 16.24
C ILE A 162 3.92 -14.84 16.03
N ASP A 163 4.36 -14.15 17.07
CA ASP A 163 4.91 -12.81 16.96
C ASP A 163 6.30 -12.87 16.33
N LEU A 164 6.47 -12.12 15.26
CA LEU A 164 7.73 -11.97 14.55
C LEU A 164 8.16 -10.49 14.56
N ASN A 165 9.46 -10.29 14.60
CA ASN A 165 10.08 -9.00 14.35
C ASN A 165 10.95 -9.09 13.09
N GLN A 166 10.89 -8.10 12.23
CA GLN A 166 11.72 -7.98 11.02
C GLN A 166 12.45 -6.65 11.01
N VAL A 167 13.77 -6.71 10.98
CA VAL A 167 14.63 -5.51 11.01
C VAL A 167 15.59 -5.53 9.84
N GLY A 168 15.67 -4.42 9.09
CA GLY A 168 16.73 -4.28 8.11
C GLY A 168 16.48 -3.28 6.99
N PRO A 169 17.50 -3.09 6.14
CA PRO A 169 17.44 -2.22 4.97
C PRO A 169 16.79 -2.88 3.76
N ALA A 170 16.13 -2.04 2.95
CA ALA A 170 15.57 -2.39 1.65
C ALA A 170 15.88 -1.30 0.63
N GLY A 171 15.98 -1.67 -0.64
CA GLY A 171 16.21 -0.74 -1.73
C GLY A 171 15.63 -1.22 -3.05
N ALA A 172 15.22 -0.28 -3.90
CA ALA A 172 14.80 -0.57 -5.26
C ALA A 172 15.22 0.55 -6.23
N ILE A 173 15.48 0.14 -7.45
CA ILE A 173 15.67 1.06 -8.59
C ILE A 173 14.81 0.54 -9.73
N GLU A 174 14.08 1.45 -10.36
CA GLU A 174 13.23 1.15 -11.50
C GLU A 174 13.46 2.15 -12.61
N GLY A 175 13.48 1.66 -13.84
CA GLY A 175 13.52 2.49 -15.03
C GLY A 175 12.44 2.06 -16.01
N LEU A 176 11.63 3.03 -16.48
CA LEU A 176 10.57 2.82 -17.45
C LEU A 176 10.78 3.76 -18.65
N ILE A 177 10.47 3.25 -19.84
CA ILE A 177 10.43 4.03 -21.09
C ILE A 177 9.01 3.95 -21.69
N ARG A 178 8.51 5.10 -22.11
CA ARG A 178 7.24 5.18 -22.86
C ARG A 178 7.42 4.70 -24.28
N ILE A 179 6.69 3.65 -24.66
CA ILE A 179 6.72 3.05 -26.00
C ILE A 179 5.63 3.60 -26.93
N VAL A 180 4.44 3.79 -26.37
CA VAL A 180 3.30 4.48 -27.00
C VAL A 180 2.57 5.29 -25.93
N PRO A 181 1.64 6.18 -26.26
CA PRO A 181 0.89 6.95 -25.27
C PRO A 181 0.34 6.07 -24.15
N ASN A 182 0.59 6.47 -22.90
CA ASN A 182 0.15 5.80 -21.66
C ASN A 182 0.80 4.43 -21.37
N TRP A 183 1.61 3.85 -22.27
CA TRP A 183 2.27 2.57 -22.08
C TRP A 183 3.77 2.74 -21.80
N TYR A 184 4.20 2.12 -20.71
CA TYR A 184 5.58 2.10 -20.26
C TYR A 184 6.06 0.67 -20.09
N ILE A 185 7.30 0.42 -20.50
CA ILE A 185 7.99 -0.84 -20.23
C ILE A 185 9.35 -0.55 -19.62
N GLY A 186 9.85 -1.46 -18.83
CA GLY A 186 11.16 -1.30 -18.24
C GLY A 186 11.53 -2.44 -17.31
N ALA A 187 12.38 -2.14 -16.34
CA ALA A 187 12.86 -3.13 -15.38
C ALA A 187 12.95 -2.53 -13.98
N ARG A 188 12.84 -3.40 -12.98
CA ARG A 188 13.05 -3.10 -11.57
C ARG A 188 14.10 -4.04 -11.00
N TYR A 189 15.07 -3.48 -10.32
CA TYR A 189 15.96 -4.18 -9.40
C TYR A 189 15.56 -3.85 -7.98
N GLN A 190 15.54 -4.84 -7.10
CA GLN A 190 15.28 -4.65 -5.68
C GLN A 190 16.14 -5.57 -4.83
N ILE A 191 16.47 -5.09 -3.63
CA ILE A 191 17.24 -5.84 -2.64
C ILE A 191 16.66 -5.61 -1.27
N LEU A 192 16.59 -6.67 -0.48
CA LEU A 192 16.17 -6.65 0.90
C LEU A 192 17.17 -7.45 1.73
N ARG A 193 17.62 -6.90 2.83
CA ARG A 193 18.33 -7.62 3.89
C ARG A 193 17.53 -7.44 5.16
N MET A 194 17.24 -8.52 5.86
CA MET A 194 16.53 -8.46 7.12
C MET A 194 17.01 -9.54 8.06
N THR A 195 16.96 -9.25 9.34
CA THR A 195 16.96 -10.24 10.41
C THR A 195 15.51 -10.45 10.82
N VAL A 196 15.06 -11.70 10.80
CA VAL A 196 13.75 -12.10 11.30
C VAL A 196 13.96 -12.79 12.64
N SER A 197 13.34 -12.24 13.68
CA SER A 197 13.43 -12.76 15.04
C SER A 197 12.07 -13.27 15.50
N THR A 198 12.06 -14.41 16.16
CA THR A 198 10.89 -14.90 16.92
C THR A 198 11.12 -14.63 18.39
N GLY A 199 10.08 -14.20 19.12
CA GLY A 199 10.10 -14.26 20.57
C GLY A 199 10.19 -15.71 21.08
N SER A 200 10.36 -15.89 22.39
CA SER A 200 10.22 -17.20 23.00
C SER A 200 8.79 -17.69 22.87
N ILE A 201 8.59 -18.91 22.33
CA ILE A 201 7.28 -19.49 22.10
C ILE A 201 6.96 -20.43 23.24
N ALA A 202 5.98 -20.10 24.07
CA ALA A 202 5.47 -21.00 25.11
C ALA A 202 4.47 -22.00 24.46
N ILE A 203 4.79 -23.28 24.52
CA ILE A 203 3.86 -24.33 24.11
C ILE A 203 2.97 -24.66 25.31
N PRO A 204 1.64 -24.58 25.22
CA PRO A 204 0.76 -25.03 26.31
C PRO A 204 1.10 -26.47 26.70
N ASP A 205 1.33 -26.71 27.98
CA ASP A 205 1.74 -28.02 28.56
C ASP A 205 3.07 -28.60 27.99
N GLY A 206 3.91 -27.74 27.35
CA GLY A 206 5.17 -28.10 26.72
C GLY A 206 6.35 -27.18 27.08
N PRO A 207 7.53 -27.45 26.51
CA PRO A 207 8.70 -26.60 26.72
C PRO A 207 8.52 -25.22 26.05
N THR A 208 9.10 -24.19 26.66
CA THR A 208 9.26 -22.89 25.99
C THR A 208 10.39 -22.99 24.96
N LEU A 209 10.08 -22.75 23.68
CA LEU A 209 11.10 -22.67 22.64
C LEU A 209 11.84 -21.34 22.79
N PRO A 210 13.18 -21.33 22.73
CA PRO A 210 13.95 -20.10 22.82
C PRO A 210 13.72 -19.22 21.57
N ALA A 211 13.97 -17.92 21.72
CA ALA A 211 14.00 -16.98 20.61
C ALA A 211 14.97 -17.45 19.51
N GLN A 212 14.59 -17.26 18.26
CA GLN A 212 15.36 -17.64 17.08
C GLN A 212 15.54 -16.42 16.18
N ASP A 213 16.74 -16.26 15.65
CA ASP A 213 17.07 -15.22 14.68
C ASP A 213 17.50 -15.86 13.37
N ALA A 214 17.07 -15.28 12.26
CA ALA A 214 17.46 -15.70 10.93
C ALA A 214 17.79 -14.48 10.05
N ASP A 215 19.01 -14.44 9.55
CA ASP A 215 19.42 -13.44 8.57
C ASP A 215 19.00 -13.86 7.17
N LEU A 216 18.27 -13.01 6.51
CA LEU A 216 17.68 -13.25 5.20
C LEU A 216 18.10 -12.14 4.23
N ARG A 217 18.42 -12.54 3.02
CA ARG A 217 18.73 -11.61 1.93
C ARG A 217 18.04 -12.07 0.66
N THR A 218 17.23 -11.19 0.08
CA THR A 218 16.63 -11.41 -1.23
C THR A 218 17.01 -10.28 -2.16
N ALA A 219 17.23 -10.59 -3.41
CA ALA A 219 17.42 -9.60 -4.47
C ALA A 219 16.82 -10.14 -5.76
N SER A 220 16.21 -9.27 -6.52
CA SER A 220 15.60 -9.62 -7.80
C SER A 220 15.81 -8.56 -8.85
N LEU A 221 15.79 -9.00 -10.09
CA LEU A 221 15.72 -8.16 -11.28
C LEU A 221 14.60 -8.70 -12.18
N GLY A 222 13.81 -7.82 -12.78
CA GLY A 222 12.79 -8.30 -13.67
C GLY A 222 12.07 -7.20 -14.45
N PRO A 223 11.32 -7.60 -15.50
CA PRO A 223 10.59 -6.68 -16.33
C PRO A 223 9.36 -6.11 -15.62
N ARG A 224 9.01 -4.89 -15.99
CA ARG A 224 7.79 -4.20 -15.58
C ARG A 224 7.08 -3.60 -16.78
N VAL A 225 5.75 -3.71 -16.79
CA VAL A 225 4.87 -3.04 -17.75
C VAL A 225 3.85 -2.20 -16.98
N GLN A 226 3.56 -1.02 -17.50
CA GLN A 226 2.56 -0.12 -16.93
C GLN A 226 1.77 0.55 -18.03
N TYR A 227 0.45 0.57 -17.87
CA TYR A 227 -0.47 1.43 -18.58
C TYR A 227 -1.14 2.38 -17.60
N ASP A 228 -1.20 3.68 -17.89
CA ASP A 228 -1.87 4.66 -17.04
C ASP A 228 -2.55 5.73 -17.87
N SER A 229 -3.87 5.74 -17.84
CA SER A 229 -4.73 6.73 -18.53
C SER A 229 -5.63 7.48 -17.55
N ARG A 230 -5.34 7.43 -16.24
CA ARG A 230 -6.10 8.12 -15.22
C ARG A 230 -6.07 9.63 -15.44
N ASP A 231 -7.20 10.28 -15.21
CA ASP A 231 -7.33 11.74 -15.23
C ASP A 231 -6.69 12.43 -14.02
N ASN A 232 -6.59 11.72 -12.90
CA ASN A 232 -5.98 12.20 -11.66
C ASN A 232 -5.38 11.02 -10.88
N PRO A 233 -4.12 11.09 -10.40
CA PRO A 233 -3.51 10.00 -9.67
C PRO A 233 -4.02 9.86 -8.22
N PHE A 234 -4.51 10.95 -7.60
CA PHE A 234 -4.94 10.96 -6.20
C PHE A 234 -6.44 10.64 -6.02
N TYR A 235 -7.25 11.08 -6.95
CA TYR A 235 -8.71 10.85 -6.98
C TYR A 235 -9.17 10.66 -8.41
N PRO A 236 -8.87 9.53 -9.02
CA PRO A 236 -9.24 9.28 -10.40
C PRO A 236 -10.76 9.13 -10.53
N LYS A 237 -11.32 9.87 -11.52
CA LYS A 237 -12.72 9.77 -11.89
C LYS A 237 -12.91 8.98 -13.19
N ARG A 238 -11.88 8.94 -14.03
CA ARG A 238 -11.91 8.27 -15.32
C ARG A 238 -10.56 7.66 -15.66
N GLY A 239 -10.61 6.65 -16.53
CA GLY A 239 -9.42 5.99 -17.04
C GLY A 239 -9.12 4.69 -16.29
N MET A 240 -7.96 4.16 -16.55
CA MET A 240 -7.51 2.91 -15.93
C MET A 240 -6.00 2.92 -15.70
N GLN A 241 -5.57 2.10 -14.78
CA GLN A 241 -4.18 1.78 -14.54
C GLN A 241 -4.01 0.27 -14.56
N VAL A 242 -3.07 -0.23 -15.35
CA VAL A 242 -2.71 -1.64 -15.38
C VAL A 242 -1.22 -1.74 -15.08
N GLN A 243 -0.84 -2.66 -14.22
CA GLN A 243 0.57 -2.92 -13.93
C GLN A 243 0.85 -4.41 -13.92
N GLY A 244 2.02 -4.79 -14.41
CA GLY A 244 2.54 -6.14 -14.35
C GLY A 244 4.02 -6.13 -14.03
N ILE A 245 4.42 -6.97 -13.08
CA ILE A 245 5.81 -7.11 -12.62
C ILE A 245 6.15 -8.60 -12.59
N VAL A 246 7.28 -8.95 -13.15
CA VAL A 246 7.92 -10.25 -12.94
C VAL A 246 9.24 -10.01 -12.24
N SER A 247 9.48 -10.70 -11.15
CA SER A 247 10.71 -10.58 -10.35
C SER A 247 11.41 -11.92 -10.34
N PHE A 248 12.61 -11.97 -10.92
CA PHE A 248 13.50 -13.14 -10.87
C PHE A 248 14.47 -12.93 -9.70
N TYR A 249 14.28 -13.69 -8.65
CA TYR A 249 15.16 -13.70 -7.49
C TYR A 249 16.27 -14.71 -7.73
N ASP A 250 17.51 -14.27 -7.57
CA ASP A 250 18.69 -15.08 -7.91
C ASP A 250 19.89 -14.66 -7.08
N GLU A 251 20.79 -15.63 -6.81
CA GLU A 251 22.04 -15.37 -6.14
C GLU A 251 22.96 -14.47 -6.97
N ALA A 252 22.90 -14.55 -8.29
CA ALA A 252 23.72 -13.72 -9.18
C ALA A 252 23.39 -12.23 -9.09
N VAL A 253 22.17 -11.86 -8.68
CA VAL A 253 21.78 -10.46 -8.45
C VAL A 253 21.89 -10.04 -6.98
N GLY A 254 22.39 -10.91 -6.11
CA GLY A 254 22.69 -10.61 -4.72
C GLY A 254 21.73 -11.23 -3.70
N GLY A 255 20.82 -12.12 -4.12
CA GLY A 255 19.96 -12.92 -3.26
C GLY A 255 20.67 -14.07 -2.56
N THR A 256 19.91 -14.88 -1.81
CA THR A 256 20.36 -16.14 -1.21
C THR A 256 19.42 -17.31 -1.56
N ARG A 257 18.44 -17.07 -2.41
CA ARG A 257 17.45 -18.07 -2.86
C ARG A 257 17.03 -17.78 -4.29
N ASN A 258 16.68 -18.85 -5.01
CA ASN A 258 16.27 -18.80 -6.40
C ASN A 258 14.76 -19.09 -6.50
N TYR A 259 14.00 -18.07 -6.88
CA TYR A 259 12.56 -18.16 -7.07
C TYR A 259 12.05 -17.03 -7.97
N GLN A 260 10.78 -17.09 -8.32
CA GLN A 260 10.14 -16.12 -9.19
C GLN A 260 8.85 -15.62 -8.56
N ALA A 261 8.57 -14.34 -8.73
CA ALA A 261 7.31 -13.72 -8.32
C ALA A 261 6.68 -12.99 -9.51
N TYR A 262 5.37 -13.18 -9.64
CA TYR A 262 4.53 -12.60 -10.68
C TYR A 262 3.44 -11.78 -9.99
N GLN A 263 3.32 -10.51 -10.34
CA GLN A 263 2.31 -9.63 -9.76
C GLN A 263 1.66 -8.82 -10.88
N GLY A 264 0.36 -8.68 -10.80
CA GLY A 264 -0.37 -7.85 -11.74
C GLY A 264 -1.65 -7.33 -11.14
N TRP A 265 -2.01 -6.09 -11.52
CA TRP A 265 -3.27 -5.50 -11.10
C TRP A 265 -3.81 -4.53 -12.13
N ILE A 266 -5.11 -4.34 -12.05
CA ILE A 266 -5.86 -3.39 -12.84
C ILE A 266 -6.77 -2.58 -11.94
N ASN A 267 -6.74 -1.26 -12.09
CA ASN A 267 -7.67 -0.31 -11.50
C ASN A 267 -8.45 0.36 -12.62
N SER A 268 -9.75 0.51 -12.48
CA SER A 268 -10.58 1.18 -13.47
C SER A 268 -11.55 2.15 -12.79
N TYR A 269 -11.80 3.27 -13.43
CA TYR A 269 -12.58 4.38 -12.89
C TYR A 269 -13.55 4.90 -13.93
N THR A 270 -14.81 5.00 -13.53
CA THR A 270 -15.90 5.48 -14.38
C THR A 270 -16.69 6.55 -13.64
N ALA A 271 -16.65 7.78 -14.14
CA ALA A 271 -17.49 8.85 -13.60
C ALA A 271 -18.97 8.57 -13.89
N VAL A 272 -19.80 8.64 -12.85
CA VAL A 272 -21.26 8.51 -12.94
C VAL A 272 -21.89 9.85 -12.55
N GLY A 273 -22.31 10.60 -13.56
CA GLY A 273 -22.69 12.00 -13.38
C GLY A 273 -21.50 12.89 -12.97
N SER A 274 -21.77 13.94 -12.20
CA SER A 274 -20.75 14.92 -11.79
C SER A 274 -20.13 14.64 -10.41
N ARG A 275 -20.79 13.83 -9.57
CA ARG A 275 -20.46 13.66 -8.16
C ARG A 275 -20.13 12.23 -7.75
N HIS A 276 -20.29 11.26 -8.64
CA HIS A 276 -20.08 9.86 -8.32
C HIS A 276 -19.00 9.24 -9.20
N VAL A 277 -18.30 8.27 -8.64
CA VAL A 277 -17.32 7.44 -9.35
C VAL A 277 -17.57 5.99 -8.99
N PHE A 278 -17.70 5.15 -10.00
CA PHE A 278 -17.59 3.72 -9.84
C PHE A 278 -16.13 3.33 -10.12
N ALA A 279 -15.47 2.80 -9.11
CA ALA A 279 -14.09 2.32 -9.21
C ALA A 279 -14.04 0.83 -8.90
N TRP A 280 -13.15 0.10 -9.55
CA TRP A 280 -12.89 -1.30 -9.22
C TRP A 280 -11.42 -1.64 -9.40
N HIS A 281 -10.97 -2.57 -8.59
CA HIS A 281 -9.62 -3.14 -8.57
C HIS A 281 -9.70 -4.65 -8.73
N ALA A 282 -8.75 -5.23 -9.45
CA ALA A 282 -8.48 -6.66 -9.43
C ALA A 282 -6.97 -6.88 -9.45
N GLY A 283 -6.49 -7.75 -8.58
CA GLY A 283 -5.08 -8.08 -8.44
C GLY A 283 -4.85 -9.58 -8.36
N ALA A 284 -3.70 -9.99 -8.85
CA ALA A 284 -3.23 -11.36 -8.74
C ALA A 284 -1.73 -11.39 -8.44
N CYS A 285 -1.35 -12.37 -7.64
CA CYS A 285 0.04 -12.67 -7.30
C CYS A 285 0.26 -14.18 -7.44
N GLY A 286 1.43 -14.57 -7.92
CA GLY A 286 1.87 -15.96 -7.97
C GLY A 286 3.37 -16.05 -7.74
N VAL A 287 3.82 -17.08 -7.01
CA VAL A 287 5.23 -17.32 -6.77
C VAL A 287 5.61 -18.77 -7.04
N ALA A 288 6.82 -18.98 -7.56
CA ALA A 288 7.32 -20.30 -7.94
C ALA A 288 8.78 -20.50 -7.52
N GLY A 289 9.18 -21.71 -7.20
CA GLY A 289 10.53 -22.05 -6.74
C GLY A 289 10.66 -22.13 -5.22
N GLU A 290 11.85 -21.86 -4.68
CA GLU A 290 12.15 -21.92 -3.24
C GLU A 290 11.77 -20.64 -2.52
N VAL A 291 10.48 -20.34 -2.50
CA VAL A 291 9.93 -19.09 -1.99
C VAL A 291 9.99 -19.07 -0.46
N PRO A 292 10.62 -18.09 0.16
CA PRO A 292 10.56 -17.91 1.60
C PRO A 292 9.16 -17.46 2.06
N PHE A 293 8.78 -17.80 3.30
CA PHE A 293 7.42 -17.55 3.83
C PHE A 293 7.01 -16.07 3.81
N TYR A 294 7.96 -15.16 3.94
CA TYR A 294 7.72 -13.72 3.95
C TYR A 294 7.51 -13.12 2.56
N ASP A 295 7.79 -13.87 1.49
CA ASP A 295 7.62 -13.46 0.09
C ASP A 295 6.47 -14.18 -0.63
N LEU A 296 5.69 -14.94 0.13
CA LEU A 296 4.43 -15.52 -0.35
C LEU A 296 3.42 -14.43 -0.68
N CYS A 297 2.51 -14.71 -1.58
CA CYS A 297 1.41 -13.83 -1.91
C CYS A 297 0.49 -13.65 -0.69
N MET A 298 0.17 -12.40 -0.36
CA MET A 298 -0.57 -12.03 0.85
C MET A 298 -1.84 -11.28 0.49
N LEU A 299 -2.93 -11.62 1.18
CA LEU A 299 -4.19 -10.90 1.12
C LEU A 299 -4.30 -9.92 2.30
N GLY A 300 -5.16 -8.90 2.19
CA GLY A 300 -5.44 -7.95 3.28
C GLY A 300 -4.85 -6.55 3.06
N LYS A 301 -4.14 -6.32 1.96
CA LYS A 301 -3.73 -4.96 1.58
C LYS A 301 -4.95 -4.13 1.23
N SER A 302 -4.93 -2.83 1.59
CA SER A 302 -6.11 -1.98 1.44
C SER A 302 -6.56 -1.82 -0.01
N GLN A 303 -5.65 -1.95 -0.97
CA GLN A 303 -5.97 -1.94 -2.39
C GLN A 303 -6.55 -3.26 -2.87
N ASP A 304 -6.09 -4.41 -2.35
CA ASP A 304 -6.50 -5.73 -2.82
C ASP A 304 -7.83 -6.15 -2.18
N LEU A 305 -7.89 -6.21 -0.84
CA LEU A 305 -9.09 -6.59 -0.11
C LEU A 305 -9.04 -6.07 1.34
N ARG A 306 -9.90 -5.10 1.68
CA ARG A 306 -10.01 -4.55 3.04
C ARG A 306 -10.83 -5.48 3.95
N GLY A 307 -10.64 -5.32 5.28
CA GLY A 307 -11.36 -6.10 6.30
C GLY A 307 -10.51 -7.22 6.90
N TYR A 308 -9.34 -7.45 6.37
CA TYR A 308 -8.38 -8.46 6.83
C TYR A 308 -7.06 -7.83 7.19
N SER A 309 -6.36 -8.51 8.06
CA SER A 309 -4.99 -8.17 8.36
C SER A 309 -4.05 -8.61 7.23
N VAL A 310 -3.10 -7.76 6.81
CA VAL A 310 -2.14 -8.09 5.75
C VAL A 310 -1.33 -9.32 6.15
N GLY A 311 -1.35 -10.36 5.31
CA GLY A 311 -0.61 -11.60 5.53
C GLY A 311 -1.22 -12.54 6.56
N GLN A 312 -2.42 -12.27 7.09
CA GLN A 312 -3.20 -13.27 7.81
C GLN A 312 -3.47 -14.47 6.91
N TYR A 313 -3.83 -14.19 5.68
CA TYR A 313 -3.99 -15.19 4.62
C TYR A 313 -2.86 -15.03 3.62
N ARG A 314 -2.03 -16.06 3.49
CA ARG A 314 -0.90 -16.09 2.55
C ARG A 314 -0.68 -17.49 1.99
N ASP A 315 -0.37 -17.54 0.70
CA ASP A 315 0.02 -18.78 0.03
C ASP A 315 0.83 -18.45 -1.25
N ARG A 316 1.12 -19.44 -2.08
CA ARG A 316 1.86 -19.25 -3.33
C ARG A 316 1.11 -18.44 -4.38
N THR A 317 -0.19 -18.40 -4.29
CA THR A 317 -1.07 -17.69 -5.22
C THR A 317 -2.11 -16.87 -4.46
N MET A 318 -2.40 -15.68 -4.93
CA MET A 318 -3.46 -14.83 -4.42
C MET A 318 -4.20 -14.21 -5.59
N ILE A 319 -5.53 -14.14 -5.48
CA ILE A 319 -6.38 -13.33 -6.33
C ILE A 319 -7.35 -12.54 -5.47
N ALA A 320 -7.56 -11.28 -5.80
CA ALA A 320 -8.50 -10.43 -5.09
C ALA A 320 -9.13 -9.43 -6.05
N ALA A 321 -10.38 -9.08 -5.78
CA ALA A 321 -11.06 -7.99 -6.47
C ALA A 321 -11.99 -7.25 -5.51
N GLN A 322 -12.08 -5.93 -5.66
CA GLN A 322 -13.07 -5.13 -4.95
C GLN A 322 -13.56 -3.97 -5.82
N ALA A 323 -14.78 -3.54 -5.55
CA ALA A 323 -15.42 -2.40 -6.20
C ALA A 323 -15.84 -1.37 -5.16
N GLU A 324 -15.80 -0.11 -5.56
CA GLU A 324 -16.20 1.03 -4.73
C GLU A 324 -17.15 1.93 -5.48
N TRP A 325 -18.17 2.41 -4.77
CA TRP A 325 -18.98 3.55 -5.17
C TRP A 325 -18.58 4.75 -4.33
N ARG A 326 -17.93 5.72 -4.94
CA ARG A 326 -17.47 6.97 -4.32
C ARG A 326 -18.45 8.09 -4.63
N SER A 327 -18.78 8.92 -3.64
CA SER A 327 -19.73 10.05 -3.78
C SER A 327 -19.18 11.30 -3.14
N GLU A 328 -19.14 12.40 -3.89
CA GLU A 328 -18.94 13.74 -3.32
C GLU A 328 -20.26 14.19 -2.69
N LEU A 329 -20.28 14.42 -1.37
CA LEU A 329 -21.50 14.76 -0.63
C LEU A 329 -21.72 16.28 -0.59
N TRP A 330 -21.03 16.96 0.31
CA TRP A 330 -21.12 18.42 0.45
C TRP A 330 -19.77 19.01 0.90
N TRP A 331 -19.48 20.21 0.45
CA TRP A 331 -18.30 21.00 0.77
C TRP A 331 -16.99 20.25 0.46
N ARG A 332 -16.38 19.60 1.46
CA ARG A 332 -15.13 18.80 1.34
C ARG A 332 -15.34 17.34 1.71
N PHE A 333 -16.58 16.98 2.07
CA PHE A 333 -16.89 15.63 2.51
C PHE A 333 -17.35 14.77 1.35
N GLY A 334 -16.88 13.55 1.36
CA GLY A 334 -17.30 12.46 0.50
C GLY A 334 -17.57 11.19 1.30
N GLY A 335 -18.20 10.23 0.67
CA GLY A 335 -18.46 8.92 1.23
C GLY A 335 -18.20 7.84 0.20
N THR A 336 -17.89 6.64 0.68
CA THR A 336 -17.76 5.46 -0.16
C THR A 336 -18.46 4.26 0.46
N VAL A 337 -18.94 3.37 -0.39
CA VAL A 337 -19.31 2.01 -0.05
C VAL A 337 -18.54 1.08 -0.95
N PHE A 338 -18.11 -0.04 -0.41
CA PHE A 338 -17.28 -0.97 -1.17
C PHE A 338 -17.55 -2.42 -0.78
N GLY A 339 -17.18 -3.33 -1.68
CA GLY A 339 -17.25 -4.76 -1.45
C GLY A 339 -16.38 -5.51 -2.44
N GLY A 340 -16.03 -6.73 -2.05
CA GLY A 340 -15.15 -7.57 -2.86
C GLY A 340 -14.96 -8.95 -2.29
N GLY A 341 -14.03 -9.67 -2.86
CA GLY A 341 -13.61 -10.99 -2.39
C GLY A 341 -12.24 -11.36 -2.90
N GLY A 342 -11.61 -12.31 -2.24
CA GLY A 342 -10.30 -12.81 -2.62
C GLY A 342 -10.00 -14.16 -2.01
N GLU A 343 -8.98 -14.81 -2.50
CA GLU A 343 -8.57 -16.14 -2.07
C GLU A 343 -7.05 -16.27 -2.14
N VAL A 344 -6.49 -17.05 -1.22
CA VAL A 344 -5.11 -17.50 -1.29
C VAL A 344 -5.10 -19.00 -1.44
N VAL A 345 -4.35 -19.51 -2.42
CA VAL A 345 -4.24 -20.94 -2.72
C VAL A 345 -2.81 -21.31 -3.07
N ARG A 346 -2.53 -22.61 -3.03
CA ARG A 346 -1.22 -23.11 -3.43
C ARG A 346 -0.95 -22.93 -4.94
N ASP A 347 -1.94 -23.22 -5.76
CA ASP A 347 -1.87 -23.18 -7.22
C ASP A 347 -3.13 -22.57 -7.82
N PHE A 348 -3.03 -21.83 -8.92
CA PHE A 348 -4.18 -21.24 -9.63
C PHE A 348 -5.28 -22.25 -9.99
N GLY A 349 -4.90 -23.52 -10.25
CA GLY A 349 -5.85 -24.58 -10.59
C GLY A 349 -6.71 -25.05 -9.42
N THR A 350 -6.40 -24.64 -8.21
CA THR A 350 -7.15 -25.01 -6.98
C THR A 350 -8.07 -23.88 -6.48
N LEU A 351 -8.17 -22.77 -7.22
CA LEU A 351 -9.10 -21.70 -6.91
C LEU A 351 -10.55 -22.19 -6.85
N ASN A 352 -11.23 -21.84 -5.77
CA ASN A 352 -12.62 -22.21 -5.53
C ASN A 352 -13.39 -21.01 -4.97
N TRP A 353 -14.19 -20.36 -5.78
CA TRP A 353 -14.94 -19.18 -5.38
C TRP A 353 -15.90 -19.38 -4.19
N ASN A 354 -16.23 -20.63 -3.84
CA ASN A 354 -17.01 -20.92 -2.63
C ASN A 354 -16.22 -20.69 -1.34
N ASP A 355 -14.88 -20.72 -1.43
CA ASP A 355 -13.97 -20.52 -0.31
C ASP A 355 -13.46 -19.06 -0.27
N ALA A 356 -13.86 -18.22 -1.22
CA ALA A 356 -13.43 -16.85 -1.30
C ALA A 356 -13.79 -16.08 -0.01
N LEU A 357 -12.84 -15.29 0.46
CA LEU A 357 -12.95 -14.44 1.63
C LEU A 357 -13.72 -13.15 1.24
N PRO A 358 -14.95 -12.95 1.74
CA PRO A 358 -15.75 -11.77 1.41
C PRO A 358 -15.26 -10.54 2.15
N SER A 359 -15.44 -9.36 1.54
CA SER A 359 -15.18 -8.08 2.17
C SER A 359 -16.27 -7.09 1.80
N GLY A 360 -16.59 -6.20 2.74
CA GLY A 360 -17.48 -5.08 2.50
C GLY A 360 -17.25 -3.98 3.52
N GLY A 361 -17.62 -2.76 3.17
CA GLY A 361 -17.40 -1.66 4.10
C GLY A 361 -17.93 -0.32 3.61
N VAL A 362 -17.73 0.66 4.48
CA VAL A 362 -18.11 2.06 4.26
C VAL A 362 -16.92 2.97 4.61
N GLY A 363 -16.86 4.13 4.00
CA GLY A 363 -15.78 5.07 4.27
C GLY A 363 -16.20 6.52 4.16
N LEU A 364 -15.47 7.35 4.88
CA LEU A 364 -15.57 8.80 4.80
C LEU A 364 -14.34 9.36 4.10
N ARG A 365 -14.54 10.47 3.40
CA ARG A 365 -13.51 11.24 2.72
C ARG A 365 -13.56 12.67 3.17
N PHE A 366 -12.40 13.27 3.41
CA PHE A 366 -12.26 14.69 3.66
C PHE A 366 -11.17 15.26 2.76
N THR A 367 -11.55 16.11 1.80
CA THR A 367 -10.61 16.71 0.86
C THR A 367 -9.73 17.73 1.56
N VAL A 368 -8.47 17.37 1.81
CA VAL A 368 -7.47 18.24 2.45
C VAL A 368 -6.88 19.23 1.45
N ALA A 369 -6.59 18.79 0.23
CA ALA A 369 -6.08 19.64 -0.84
C ALA A 369 -7.06 19.66 -2.03
N LYS A 370 -7.80 20.76 -2.17
CA LYS A 370 -8.81 20.91 -3.24
C LYS A 370 -8.21 20.92 -4.64
N ARG A 371 -7.03 21.52 -4.81
CA ARG A 371 -6.38 21.68 -6.12
C ARG A 371 -6.04 20.31 -6.74
N ASN A 372 -5.51 19.40 -5.96
CA ASN A 372 -5.06 18.07 -6.40
C ASN A 372 -6.04 16.97 -6.02
N HIS A 373 -7.17 17.32 -5.38
CA HIS A 373 -8.20 16.38 -4.90
C HIS A 373 -7.64 15.31 -3.96
N VAL A 374 -6.72 15.70 -3.05
CA VAL A 374 -6.15 14.78 -2.07
C VAL A 374 -7.11 14.64 -0.90
N ASN A 375 -7.52 13.41 -0.62
CA ASN A 375 -8.45 13.07 0.46
C ASN A 375 -7.73 12.45 1.66
N LEU A 376 -8.12 12.85 2.86
CA LEU A 376 -7.98 12.02 4.05
C LEU A 376 -9.12 11.00 4.02
N ARG A 377 -8.78 9.73 4.17
CA ARG A 377 -9.66 8.58 4.09
C ARG A 377 -9.80 7.94 5.47
N ALA A 378 -11.04 7.57 5.82
CA ALA A 378 -11.33 6.71 6.97
C ALA A 378 -12.32 5.64 6.51
N ASP A 379 -11.88 4.38 6.42
CA ASP A 379 -12.69 3.24 5.98
C ASP A 379 -12.88 2.26 7.14
N TYR A 380 -14.10 1.81 7.36
CA TYR A 380 -14.40 0.68 8.20
C TYR A 380 -14.84 -0.49 7.32
N ALA A 381 -14.13 -1.60 7.42
CA ALA A 381 -14.33 -2.78 6.59
C ALA A 381 -14.63 -4.01 7.44
N TRP A 382 -15.49 -4.88 6.94
CA TRP A 382 -15.81 -6.18 7.49
C TRP A 382 -15.30 -7.26 6.53
N GLY A 383 -14.62 -8.27 7.08
CA GLY A 383 -14.28 -9.52 6.46
C GLY A 383 -15.06 -10.68 7.10
N LYS A 384 -14.70 -11.91 6.72
CA LYS A 384 -15.17 -13.11 7.42
C LYS A 384 -14.50 -13.16 8.79
N ASP A 385 -15.31 -13.11 9.85
CA ASP A 385 -14.88 -13.15 11.26
C ASP A 385 -13.85 -12.07 11.65
N SER A 386 -13.81 -10.97 10.90
CA SER A 386 -12.86 -9.88 11.13
C SER A 386 -13.44 -8.51 10.77
N SER A 387 -12.88 -7.46 11.34
CA SER A 387 -13.15 -6.08 10.94
C SER A 387 -11.92 -5.22 11.13
N ALA A 388 -11.80 -4.16 10.34
CA ALA A 388 -10.65 -3.28 10.40
C ALA A 388 -11.03 -1.82 10.12
N LEU A 389 -10.38 -0.91 10.81
CA LEU A 389 -10.41 0.52 10.53
C LEU A 389 -9.11 0.89 9.81
N TYR A 390 -9.25 1.65 8.74
CA TYR A 390 -8.13 2.20 7.98
C TYR A 390 -8.24 3.73 7.98
N VAL A 391 -7.18 4.41 8.36
CA VAL A 391 -7.06 5.86 8.23
C VAL A 391 -5.79 6.15 7.44
N SER A 392 -5.93 6.85 6.33
CA SER A 392 -4.80 7.20 5.47
C SER A 392 -5.11 8.39 4.56
N VAL A 393 -4.13 8.75 3.75
CA VAL A 393 -4.26 9.79 2.73
C VAL A 393 -4.34 9.13 1.37
N VAL A 394 -5.07 9.73 0.43
CA VAL A 394 -5.48 9.25 -0.90
C VAL A 394 -6.49 8.08 -0.88
N GLU A 395 -6.91 7.63 -2.05
CA GLU A 395 -7.87 6.52 -2.18
C GLU A 395 -7.18 5.15 -2.01
N ALA A 396 -7.97 4.09 -1.86
CA ALA A 396 -7.44 2.73 -1.66
C ALA A 396 -6.74 2.20 -2.92
N PHE A 397 -7.21 2.60 -4.10
CA PHE A 397 -6.66 2.29 -5.42
C PHE A 397 -7.10 3.33 -6.43
#